data_1ba5af19df2d249834fac50be82dfd1e
#
_entry.id   1ba5af19df2d249834fac50be82dfd1e
#
_cell.length_a   1.000
_cell.length_b   1.000
_cell.length_c   1.000
_cell.angle_alpha   90.00
_cell.angle_beta   90.00
_cell.angle_gamma   90.00
#
_symmetry.space_group_name_H-M   'P 1'
#
loop_
_entity.id
_entity.type
_entity.pdbx_description
1 polymer ?
#
loop_
_entity_poly.entity_id
_entity_poly.type
_entity_poly.pdbx_seq_one_letter_code
_entity_poly.pdbx_strand_id
1 'polypeptide(L)'
;MHMKVSCRNSYSEFLEFRIQDVVSFNVRDFISQSGYTAEELSIRTNLSVATINRLKAGEHLSFQGICALAECLGKDPLSFFQEK
;
A
#
# COMPACT_ATOMS: atom_id res chain seq x y z
N MET A 1 0.33 -28.59 -11.73
CA MET A 1 0.21 -28.54 -11.16
C MET A 1 -0.51 -28.27 -10.57
N HIS A 2 -0.91 -28.14 -10.87
CA HIS A 2 -1.42 -27.97 -10.24
C HIS A 2 -1.71 -27.76 -9.39
N MET A 3 -1.47 -27.94 -9.22
CA MET A 3 -1.63 -27.63 -8.33
C MET A 3 -1.82 -26.65 -7.96
N LYS A 4 -1.78 -26.16 -8.47
CA LYS A 4 -1.94 -25.07 -8.35
C LYS A 4 -3.15 -24.43 -7.97
N VAL A 5 -4.09 -24.55 -8.48
CA VAL A 5 -5.41 -24.15 -8.04
C VAL A 5 -5.60 -24.41 -6.57
N SER A 6 -5.24 -25.55 -6.19
CA SER A 6 -5.32 -25.92 -4.79
C SER A 6 -4.44 -25.06 -3.92
N CYS A 7 -3.50 -24.36 -4.54
CA CYS A 7 -2.66 -23.44 -3.77
C CYS A 7 -3.43 -22.20 -3.34
N ARG A 8 -4.56 -21.92 -3.99
CA ARG A 8 -5.39 -20.79 -3.61
C ARG A 8 -6.35 -21.23 -2.52
N ASN A 9 -5.82 -21.55 -1.39
CA ASN A 9 -6.61 -21.97 -0.26
C ASN A 9 -6.73 -20.83 0.75
N SER A 10 -7.34 -21.12 1.88
CA SER A 10 -7.58 -20.09 2.88
C SER A 10 -6.28 -19.50 3.44
N TYR A 11 -5.20 -20.27 3.43
CA TYR A 11 -3.92 -19.75 3.91
C TYR A 11 -3.40 -18.65 2.99
N SER A 12 -3.48 -18.85 1.67
CA SER A 12 -3.08 -17.82 0.71
C SER A 12 -3.90 -16.57 0.88
N GLU A 13 -5.21 -16.73 1.04
CA GLU A 13 -6.09 -15.61 1.24
C GLU A 13 -5.74 -14.88 2.53
N PHE A 14 -5.45 -15.62 3.58
CA PHE A 14 -5.04 -15.02 4.84
C PHE A 14 -3.79 -14.17 4.68
N LEU A 15 -2.80 -14.68 3.95
CA LEU A 15 -1.56 -13.93 3.73
C LEU A 15 -1.83 -12.66 2.93
N GLU A 16 -2.70 -12.73 1.94
CA GLU A 16 -3.05 -11.54 1.17
C GLU A 16 -3.68 -10.47 2.06
N PHE A 17 -4.61 -10.87 2.93
CA PHE A 17 -5.22 -9.94 3.85
C PHE A 17 -4.20 -9.32 4.81
N ARG A 18 -3.25 -10.15 5.29
CA ARG A 18 -2.23 -9.65 6.19
C ARG A 18 -1.38 -8.59 5.50
N ILE A 19 -0.97 -8.85 4.27
CA ILE A 19 -0.15 -7.89 3.53
C ILE A 19 -0.94 -6.61 3.28
N GLN A 20 -2.18 -6.73 2.86
CA GLN A 20 -3.02 -5.56 2.62
C GLN A 20 -3.20 -4.73 3.88
N ASP A 21 -3.43 -5.37 5.01
CA ASP A 21 -3.60 -4.67 6.28
C ASP A 21 -2.32 -3.94 6.68
N VAL A 22 -1.19 -4.61 6.56
CA VAL A 22 0.09 -4.01 6.94
C VAL A 22 0.38 -2.79 6.07
N VAL A 23 0.22 -2.93 4.75
CA VAL A 23 0.50 -1.84 3.84
C VAL A 23 -0.48 -0.69 4.06
N SER A 24 -1.76 -1.02 4.19
CA SER A 24 -2.79 0.00 4.41
C SER A 24 -2.48 0.79 5.69
N PHE A 25 -2.14 0.10 6.77
CA PHE A 25 -1.80 0.76 8.01
C PHE A 25 -0.60 1.69 7.83
N ASN A 26 0.45 1.18 7.18
CA ASN A 26 1.67 1.97 7.00
C ASN A 26 1.43 3.17 6.09
N VAL A 27 0.63 3.00 5.03
CA VAL A 27 0.30 4.11 4.15
C VAL A 27 -0.37 5.22 4.94
N ARG A 28 -1.40 4.86 5.70
CA ARG A 28 -2.12 5.86 6.49
C ARG A 28 -1.23 6.51 7.53
N ASP A 29 -0.38 5.70 8.18
CA ASP A 29 0.49 6.20 9.22
C ASP A 29 1.51 7.18 8.68
N PHE A 30 2.18 6.82 7.59
CA PHE A 30 3.20 7.69 7.00
C PHE A 30 2.59 8.96 6.44
N ILE A 31 1.41 8.86 5.82
CA ILE A 31 0.73 10.06 5.33
C ILE A 31 0.34 10.97 6.49
N SER A 32 -0.18 10.39 7.55
CA SER A 32 -0.56 11.16 8.74
C SER A 32 0.65 11.89 9.32
N GLN A 33 1.79 11.21 9.39
CA GLN A 33 3.01 11.83 9.91
C GLN A 33 3.50 12.98 9.04
N SER A 34 3.27 12.88 7.73
CA SER A 34 3.77 13.90 6.82
C SER A 34 2.99 15.20 6.87
N GLY A 35 1.73 15.13 7.28
CA GLY A 35 0.85 16.30 7.29
C GLY A 35 0.31 16.66 5.92
N TYR A 36 0.63 15.91 4.86
CA TYR A 36 0.11 16.20 3.53
C TYR A 36 -1.34 15.76 3.41
N THR A 37 -2.12 16.53 2.67
CA THR A 37 -3.46 16.11 2.28
C THR A 37 -3.37 15.20 1.07
N ALA A 38 -4.48 14.49 0.77
CA ALA A 38 -4.52 13.63 -0.41
C ALA A 38 -4.28 14.44 -1.68
N GLU A 39 -4.80 15.66 -1.73
CA GLU A 39 -4.62 16.55 -2.88
C GLU A 39 -3.16 16.93 -3.06
N GLU A 40 -2.48 17.26 -1.95
CA GLU A 40 -1.07 17.57 -2.00
C GLU A 40 -0.24 16.39 -2.47
N LEU A 41 -0.58 15.21 -1.95
CA LEU A 41 0.10 13.99 -2.36
C LEU A 41 -0.13 13.70 -3.84
N SER A 42 -1.34 13.93 -4.32
CA SER A 42 -1.66 13.73 -5.72
C SER A 42 -0.75 14.58 -6.61
N ILE A 43 -0.56 15.83 -6.23
CA ILE A 43 0.30 16.74 -6.99
C ILE A 43 1.76 16.27 -6.95
N ARG A 44 2.23 15.87 -5.77
CA ARG A 44 3.63 15.51 -5.59
C ARG A 44 3.99 14.17 -6.19
N THR A 45 3.07 13.22 -6.16
CA THR A 45 3.33 11.85 -6.63
C THR A 45 2.86 11.60 -8.05
N ASN A 46 2.05 12.50 -8.58
CA ASN A 46 1.40 12.32 -9.87
C ASN A 46 0.42 11.17 -9.88
N LEU A 47 -0.03 10.75 -8.71
CA LEU A 47 -1.09 9.76 -8.56
C LEU A 47 -2.40 10.50 -8.36
N SER A 48 -3.51 9.91 -8.83
CA SER A 48 -4.80 10.51 -8.58
C SER A 48 -5.18 10.40 -7.10
N VAL A 49 -6.05 11.29 -6.63
CA VAL A 49 -6.57 11.21 -5.27
C VAL A 49 -7.25 9.86 -5.05
N ALA A 50 -7.97 9.38 -6.06
CA ALA A 50 -8.63 8.07 -5.96
C ALA A 50 -7.62 6.95 -5.73
N THR A 51 -6.49 6.99 -6.43
CA THR A 51 -5.45 5.99 -6.26
C THR A 51 -4.87 6.05 -4.85
N ILE A 52 -4.62 7.26 -4.36
CA ILE A 52 -4.09 7.43 -3.00
C ILE A 52 -5.07 6.87 -1.98
N ASN A 53 -6.36 7.14 -2.15
CA ASN A 53 -7.37 6.63 -1.23
C ASN A 53 -7.46 5.11 -1.28
N ARG A 54 -7.27 4.51 -2.45
CA ARG A 54 -7.24 3.04 -2.56
C ARG A 54 -6.05 2.45 -1.85
N LEU A 55 -4.89 3.10 -1.94
CA LEU A 55 -3.71 2.64 -1.22
C LEU A 55 -3.95 2.72 0.29
N LYS A 56 -4.58 3.80 0.75
CA LYS A 56 -4.92 3.95 2.16
C LYS A 56 -5.88 2.87 2.63
N ALA A 57 -6.75 2.43 1.75
CA ALA A 57 -7.74 1.40 2.09
C ALA A 57 -7.22 -0.02 1.93
N GLY A 58 -6.02 -0.17 1.37
CA GLY A 58 -5.47 -1.50 1.12
C GLY A 58 -6.05 -2.17 -0.11
N GLU A 59 -6.69 -1.40 -0.98
CA GLU A 59 -7.24 -1.90 -2.23
C GLU A 59 -6.26 -1.64 -3.35
N HIS A 60 -6.17 -2.58 -4.28
CA HIS A 60 -5.34 -2.41 -5.47
C HIS A 60 -3.94 -1.90 -5.15
N LEU A 61 -3.24 -2.64 -4.32
CA LEU A 61 -1.87 -2.26 -3.98
C LEU A 61 -1.01 -2.29 -5.24
N SER A 62 -0.45 -1.14 -5.56
CA SER A 62 0.39 -0.97 -6.74
C SER A 62 1.80 -0.69 -6.27
N PHE A 63 2.76 -1.46 -6.78
CA PHE A 63 4.16 -1.19 -6.44
C PHE A 63 4.56 0.20 -6.90
N GLN A 64 4.09 0.62 -8.09
CA GLN A 64 4.37 1.96 -8.56
C GLN A 64 3.83 3.01 -7.59
N GLY A 65 2.61 2.81 -7.12
CA GLY A 65 2.00 3.74 -6.18
C GLY A 65 2.75 3.81 -4.88
N ILE A 66 3.14 2.65 -4.37
CA ILE A 66 3.89 2.59 -3.11
C ILE A 66 5.25 3.25 -3.27
N CYS A 67 5.94 2.99 -4.38
CA CYS A 67 7.23 3.60 -4.61
C CYS A 67 7.12 5.12 -4.76
N ALA A 68 6.07 5.59 -5.43
CA ALA A 68 5.85 7.02 -5.59
C ALA A 68 5.60 7.69 -4.23
N LEU A 69 4.78 7.06 -3.39
CA LEU A 69 4.55 7.58 -2.05
C LEU A 69 5.82 7.55 -1.22
N ALA A 70 6.56 6.46 -1.29
CA ALA A 70 7.79 6.33 -0.52
C ALA A 70 8.76 7.43 -0.88
N GLU A 71 8.94 7.69 -2.16
CA GLU A 71 9.83 8.73 -2.62
C GLU A 71 9.38 10.09 -2.11
N CYS A 72 8.09 10.37 -2.22
CA CYS A 72 7.54 11.64 -1.78
C CYS A 72 7.69 11.84 -0.28
N LEU A 73 7.51 10.76 0.49
CA LEU A 73 7.52 10.83 1.95
C LEU A 73 8.90 10.61 2.54
N GLY A 74 9.90 10.35 1.69
CA GLY A 74 11.26 10.09 2.18
C GLY A 74 11.39 8.79 2.93
N LYS A 75 10.63 7.77 2.53
CA LYS A 75 10.64 6.46 3.16
C LYS A 75 11.18 5.41 2.21
N ASP A 76 11.75 4.36 2.79
CA ASP A 76 12.12 3.18 2.02
C ASP A 76 10.84 2.45 1.63
N PRO A 77 10.63 2.11 0.34
CA PRO A 77 9.42 1.38 -0.04
C PRO A 77 9.21 0.10 0.75
N LEU A 78 10.28 -0.57 1.15
CA LEU A 78 10.17 -1.80 1.92
C LEU A 78 9.54 -1.56 3.30
N SER A 79 9.67 -0.35 3.83
CA SER A 79 9.09 -0.05 5.14
C SER A 79 7.57 -0.09 5.12
N PHE A 80 6.95 -0.02 3.94
CA PHE A 80 5.50 -0.12 3.82
C PHE A 80 5.00 -1.54 4.06
N PHE A 81 5.89 -2.52 3.99
CA PHE A 81 5.53 -3.93 4.17
C PHE A 81 5.94 -4.46 5.53
N GLN A 82 6.46 -3.62 6.40
CA GLN A 82 6.92 -4.03 7.72
C GLN A 82 5.84 -3.80 8.75
N GLU A 83 5.61 -4.80 9.58
CA GLU A 83 4.69 -4.65 10.71
C GLU A 83 5.31 -3.77 11.78
N LYS A 84 4.46 -3.05 12.44
CA LYS A 84 4.87 -2.17 13.54
C LYS A 84 4.63 -2.79 14.88
#